data_3528072a947f4b72973d124d54e438da
#
_entry.id   3528072a947f4b72973d124d54e438da
#
_cell.length_a   1.000
_cell.length_b   1.000
_cell.length_c   1.000
_cell.angle_alpha   90.00
_cell.angle_beta   90.00
_cell.angle_gamma   90.00
#
_symmetry.space_group_name_H-M   'P 1'
#
loop_
_entity.id
_entity.type
_entity.pdbx_description
1 polymer ?
#
loop_
_entity_poly.entity_id
_entity_poly.type
_entity_poly.pdbx_seq_one_letter_code
_entity_poly.pdbx_strand_id
1 'polypeptide(L)'
;MILLISDLHLEEKRPDITRAFLLFLATRARQAEALYILGDFFEVWIGDDGMTPFQHEIAGALRELSEAGTRIYLMHGNRDFLIGQRFCREAGCTLLSDPHKVQMNGEPVLLMHGDSLCTLDVGYMKLRRWLRNPLSLLILRNLPLSTRQKLARKLRNESRAQTRMKASDIVDVTPEEVVRVMAEYGVRTLIHGHTHRPAVHELIVNGQAARRIVLGDWDRQGWALQIDDEGFNQAPFELTPA
;
A
#
# COMPACT_ATOMS: atom_id res chain seq x y z
N MET A 1 -3.68 2.24 20.02
CA MET A 1 -3.00 1.30 19.07
C MET A 1 -3.35 1.69 17.64
N ILE A 2 -2.35 1.75 16.75
CA ILE A 2 -2.49 2.00 15.32
C ILE A 2 -1.98 0.76 14.58
N LEU A 3 -2.64 0.39 13.47
CA LEU A 3 -2.23 -0.73 12.61
C LEU A 3 -1.90 -0.24 11.22
N LEU A 4 -0.82 -0.79 10.64
CA LEU A 4 -0.43 -0.54 9.25
C LEU A 4 -0.25 -1.87 8.51
N ILE A 5 -0.79 -1.94 7.30
CA ILE A 5 -0.69 -3.08 6.38
C ILE A 5 -0.43 -2.56 4.96
N SER A 6 0.10 -3.39 4.09
CA SER A 6 0.25 -3.10 2.65
C SER A 6 0.33 -4.38 1.83
N ASP A 7 0.28 -4.23 0.52
CA ASP A 7 0.56 -5.31 -0.44
C ASP A 7 -0.30 -6.57 -0.22
N LEU A 8 -1.60 -6.38 0.00
CA LEU A 8 -2.56 -7.47 0.17
C LEU A 8 -2.91 -8.13 -1.17
N HIS A 9 -2.89 -7.37 -2.26
CA HIS A 9 -3.22 -7.85 -3.60
C HIS A 9 -4.54 -8.63 -3.67
N LEU A 10 -5.58 -8.11 -2.99
CA LEU A 10 -6.90 -8.76 -2.92
C LEU A 10 -7.45 -9.03 -4.32
N GLU A 11 -7.79 -10.29 -4.57
CA GLU A 11 -8.43 -10.74 -5.81
C GLU A 11 -9.32 -11.97 -5.53
N GLU A 12 -10.36 -12.16 -6.35
CA GLU A 12 -11.31 -13.27 -6.20
C GLU A 12 -10.64 -14.67 -6.23
N LYS A 13 -9.47 -14.78 -6.86
CA LYS A 13 -8.72 -16.04 -6.99
C LYS A 13 -7.89 -16.39 -5.74
N ARG A 14 -7.81 -15.49 -4.76
CA ARG A 14 -7.11 -15.69 -3.48
C ARG A 14 -8.08 -15.53 -2.31
N PRO A 15 -9.04 -16.47 -2.18
CA PRO A 15 -10.02 -16.44 -1.09
C PRO A 15 -9.39 -16.66 0.29
N ASP A 16 -8.21 -17.25 0.36
CA ASP A 16 -7.39 -17.39 1.56
C ASP A 16 -6.99 -16.01 2.13
N ILE A 17 -6.45 -15.13 1.30
CA ILE A 17 -6.08 -13.76 1.70
C ILE A 17 -7.33 -12.98 2.09
N THR A 18 -8.40 -13.10 1.30
CA THR A 18 -9.66 -12.39 1.58
C THR A 18 -10.23 -12.76 2.93
N ARG A 19 -10.31 -14.07 3.25
CA ARG A 19 -10.79 -14.54 4.56
C ARG A 19 -9.91 -14.05 5.70
N ALA A 20 -8.58 -14.14 5.53
CA ALA A 20 -7.64 -13.64 6.53
C ALA A 20 -7.80 -12.13 6.76
N PHE A 21 -8.01 -11.36 5.69
CA PHE A 21 -8.27 -9.93 5.79
C PHE A 21 -9.58 -9.63 6.52
N LEU A 22 -10.67 -10.29 6.17
CA LEU A 22 -11.96 -10.10 6.86
C LEU A 22 -11.87 -10.48 8.35
N LEU A 23 -11.16 -11.56 8.68
CA LEU A 23 -10.89 -11.94 10.07
C LEU A 23 -10.04 -10.90 10.78
N PHE A 24 -9.00 -10.37 10.12
CA PHE A 24 -8.17 -9.30 10.66
C PHE A 24 -8.99 -8.03 10.96
N LEU A 25 -9.91 -7.66 10.07
CA LEU A 25 -10.82 -6.53 10.32
C LEU A 25 -11.72 -6.79 11.53
N ALA A 26 -12.34 -7.98 11.61
CA ALA A 26 -13.29 -8.35 12.66
C ALA A 26 -12.64 -8.48 14.06
N THR A 27 -11.34 -8.75 14.11
CA THR A 27 -10.62 -9.02 15.36
C THR A 27 -9.65 -7.90 15.73
N ARG A 28 -8.49 -7.84 15.07
CA ARG A 28 -7.39 -6.93 15.41
C ARG A 28 -7.70 -5.48 15.08
N ALA A 29 -8.17 -5.21 13.86
CA ALA A 29 -8.42 -3.85 13.42
C ALA A 29 -9.57 -3.19 14.17
N ARG A 30 -10.56 -3.96 14.63
CA ARG A 30 -11.69 -3.47 15.43
C ARG A 30 -11.27 -2.91 16.79
N GLN A 31 -10.09 -3.26 17.27
CA GLN A 31 -9.53 -2.77 18.53
C GLN A 31 -8.58 -1.58 18.34
N ALA A 32 -8.30 -1.22 17.08
CA ALA A 32 -7.39 -0.15 16.75
C ALA A 32 -8.11 1.20 16.63
N GLU A 33 -7.41 2.27 16.97
CA GLU A 33 -7.87 3.65 16.71
C GLU A 33 -7.85 3.99 15.24
N ALA A 34 -6.87 3.41 14.50
CA ALA A 34 -6.68 3.65 13.08
C ALA A 34 -6.05 2.44 12.37
N LEU A 35 -6.48 2.24 11.14
CA LEU A 35 -5.89 1.29 10.18
C LEU A 35 -5.38 2.08 8.96
N TYR A 36 -4.09 1.93 8.66
CA TYR A 36 -3.45 2.48 7.46
C TYR A 36 -3.15 1.35 6.47
N ILE A 37 -3.61 1.51 5.24
CA ILE A 37 -3.39 0.59 4.12
C ILE A 37 -2.47 1.31 3.13
N LEU A 38 -1.20 0.91 3.06
CA LEU A 38 -0.16 1.63 2.32
C LEU A 38 0.01 1.15 0.87
N GLY A 39 -1.10 0.97 0.16
CA GLY A 39 -1.12 0.67 -1.27
C GLY A 39 -1.07 -0.82 -1.61
N ASP A 40 -1.26 -1.10 -2.90
CA ASP A 40 -1.41 -2.45 -3.45
C ASP A 40 -2.42 -3.30 -2.65
N PHE A 41 -3.51 -2.63 -2.28
CA PHE A 41 -4.64 -3.24 -1.56
C PHE A 41 -5.37 -4.24 -2.44
N PHE A 42 -5.66 -3.84 -3.69
CA PHE A 42 -6.20 -4.74 -4.71
C PHE A 42 -5.12 -5.11 -5.74
N GLU A 43 -5.17 -6.34 -6.26
CA GLU A 43 -4.27 -6.79 -7.32
C GLU A 43 -4.45 -5.99 -8.62
N VAL A 44 -5.67 -5.53 -8.89
CA VAL A 44 -6.00 -4.68 -10.04
C VAL A 44 -7.14 -3.74 -9.68
N TRP A 45 -6.98 -2.46 -10.01
CA TRP A 45 -8.05 -1.49 -9.98
C TRP A 45 -8.11 -0.69 -11.28
N ILE A 46 -9.29 -0.64 -11.90
CA ILE A 46 -9.45 0.00 -13.22
C ILE A 46 -10.31 1.28 -13.16
N GLY A 47 -10.67 1.72 -11.96
CA GLY A 47 -11.53 2.88 -11.66
C GLY A 47 -12.77 2.46 -10.89
N ASP A 48 -13.31 3.39 -10.13
CA ASP A 48 -14.46 3.16 -9.23
C ASP A 48 -15.76 2.82 -9.98
N ASP A 49 -15.85 3.20 -11.26
CA ASP A 49 -16.97 2.86 -12.14
C ASP A 49 -16.93 1.40 -12.65
N GLY A 50 -15.82 0.73 -12.41
CA GLY A 50 -15.59 -0.67 -12.78
C GLY A 50 -15.51 -1.63 -11.60
N MET A 51 -15.99 -1.23 -10.42
CA MET A 51 -16.00 -2.08 -9.24
C MET A 51 -16.80 -3.37 -9.48
N THR A 52 -16.22 -4.49 -9.07
CA THR A 52 -16.84 -5.82 -9.11
C THR A 52 -17.64 -6.08 -7.82
N PRO A 53 -18.55 -7.07 -7.79
CA PRO A 53 -19.22 -7.49 -6.55
C PRO A 53 -18.25 -7.77 -5.40
N PHE A 54 -17.13 -8.42 -5.69
CA PHE A 54 -16.05 -8.68 -4.73
C PHE A 54 -15.49 -7.39 -4.13
N GLN A 55 -15.23 -6.38 -4.95
CA GLN A 55 -14.70 -5.10 -4.48
C GLN A 55 -15.72 -4.32 -3.64
N HIS A 56 -17.00 -4.45 -3.95
CA HIS A 56 -18.09 -3.91 -3.12
C HIS A 56 -18.20 -4.64 -1.78
N GLU A 57 -18.02 -5.95 -1.74
CA GLU A 57 -17.96 -6.73 -0.49
C GLU A 57 -16.84 -6.25 0.43
N ILE A 58 -15.63 -6.06 -0.12
CA ILE A 58 -14.48 -5.54 0.63
C ILE A 58 -14.74 -4.10 1.12
N ALA A 59 -15.34 -3.25 0.28
CA ALA A 59 -15.72 -1.90 0.69
C ALA A 59 -16.74 -1.91 1.83
N GLY A 60 -17.72 -2.83 1.79
CA GLY A 60 -18.69 -3.04 2.86
C GLY A 60 -18.05 -3.43 4.19
N ALA A 61 -17.10 -4.38 4.16
CA ALA A 61 -16.37 -4.79 5.36
C ALA A 61 -15.53 -3.66 5.98
N LEU A 62 -14.89 -2.83 5.15
CA LEU A 62 -14.21 -1.62 5.62
C LEU A 62 -15.20 -0.61 6.22
N ARG A 63 -16.36 -0.44 5.60
CA ARG A 63 -17.43 0.43 6.11
C ARG A 63 -17.87 -0.01 7.51
N GLU A 64 -18.13 -1.28 7.72
CA GLU A 64 -18.50 -1.83 9.01
C GLU A 64 -17.44 -1.57 10.09
N LEU A 65 -16.15 -1.70 9.74
CA LEU A 65 -15.04 -1.36 10.62
C LEU A 65 -15.02 0.14 10.95
N SER A 66 -15.23 0.99 9.95
CA SER A 66 -15.26 2.45 10.14
C SER A 66 -16.42 2.89 11.04
N GLU A 67 -17.60 2.29 10.85
CA GLU A 67 -18.79 2.54 11.67
C GLU A 67 -18.62 2.00 13.11
N ALA A 68 -17.78 1.00 13.29
CA ALA A 68 -17.38 0.51 14.62
C ALA A 68 -16.39 1.42 15.36
N GLY A 69 -15.89 2.49 14.70
CA GLY A 69 -15.06 3.54 15.32
C GLY A 69 -13.59 3.55 14.90
N THR A 70 -13.12 2.58 14.10
CA THR A 70 -11.74 2.58 13.59
C THR A 70 -11.61 3.54 12.40
N ARG A 71 -10.71 4.51 12.48
CA ARG A 71 -10.41 5.39 11.34
C ARG A 71 -9.59 4.66 10.29
N ILE A 72 -10.03 4.68 9.04
CA ILE A 72 -9.36 3.97 7.95
C ILE A 72 -8.73 4.96 6.98
N TYR A 73 -7.45 4.76 6.71
CA TYR A 73 -6.66 5.54 5.77
C TYR A 73 -6.11 4.62 4.68
N LEU A 74 -6.31 5.02 3.42
CA LEU A 74 -5.84 4.28 2.25
C LEU A 74 -4.86 5.13 1.46
N MET A 75 -3.75 4.55 1.03
CA MET A 75 -2.79 5.13 0.11
C MET A 75 -2.78 4.33 -1.18
N HIS A 76 -2.54 4.98 -2.31
CA HIS A 76 -2.40 4.29 -3.59
C HIS A 76 -1.10 3.48 -3.68
N GLY A 77 -1.20 2.24 -4.12
CA GLY A 77 -0.08 1.47 -4.65
C GLY A 77 0.05 1.58 -6.16
N ASN A 78 0.95 0.82 -6.74
CA ASN A 78 1.15 0.80 -8.19
C ASN A 78 0.09 -0.05 -8.94
N ARG A 79 -0.67 -0.89 -8.24
CA ARG A 79 -1.73 -1.74 -8.78
C ARG A 79 -3.10 -1.08 -8.75
N ASP A 80 -3.31 -0.16 -7.82
CA ASP A 80 -4.63 0.38 -7.48
C ASP A 80 -4.69 1.92 -7.47
N PHE A 81 -3.79 2.58 -8.18
CA PHE A 81 -3.69 4.06 -8.23
C PHE A 81 -4.90 4.77 -8.85
N LEU A 82 -5.84 4.03 -9.42
CA LEU A 82 -7.10 4.58 -9.93
C LEU A 82 -8.25 4.53 -8.89
N ILE A 83 -8.01 4.02 -7.68
CA ILE A 83 -8.96 4.14 -6.57
C ILE A 83 -9.29 5.62 -6.39
N GLY A 84 -10.58 5.92 -6.30
CA GLY A 84 -11.09 7.27 -6.21
C GLY A 84 -12.01 7.49 -5.01
N GLN A 85 -12.59 8.67 -4.98
CA GLN A 85 -13.45 9.11 -3.88
C GLN A 85 -14.76 8.31 -3.75
N ARG A 86 -15.23 7.65 -4.82
CA ARG A 86 -16.45 6.83 -4.74
C ARG A 86 -16.18 5.59 -3.88
N PHE A 87 -15.07 4.87 -4.15
CA PHE A 87 -14.65 3.76 -3.30
C PHE A 87 -14.46 4.22 -1.84
N CYS A 88 -13.72 5.32 -1.64
CA CYS A 88 -13.44 5.81 -0.29
C CYS A 88 -14.71 6.15 0.50
N ARG A 89 -15.71 6.77 -0.16
CA ARG A 89 -17.01 7.03 0.48
C ARG A 89 -17.75 5.74 0.80
N GLU A 90 -17.73 4.76 -0.08
CA GLU A 90 -18.37 3.46 0.12
C GLU A 90 -17.70 2.69 1.27
N ALA A 91 -16.37 2.66 1.30
CA ALA A 91 -15.57 1.97 2.30
C ALA A 91 -15.45 2.72 3.65
N GLY A 92 -15.88 3.98 3.73
CA GLY A 92 -15.70 4.79 4.95
C GLY A 92 -14.24 5.13 5.24
N CYS A 93 -13.38 5.24 4.23
CA CYS A 93 -11.97 5.52 4.38
C CYS A 93 -11.55 6.89 3.82
N THR A 94 -10.40 7.37 4.26
CA THR A 94 -9.76 8.60 3.79
C THR A 94 -8.59 8.26 2.88
N LEU A 95 -8.57 8.80 1.66
CA LEU A 95 -7.47 8.62 0.73
C LEU A 95 -6.32 9.58 1.08
N LEU A 96 -5.12 9.02 1.30
CA LEU A 96 -3.91 9.76 1.60
C LEU A 96 -3.10 10.08 0.34
N SER A 97 -2.32 11.16 0.40
CA SER A 97 -1.24 11.40 -0.57
C SER A 97 -0.09 10.40 -0.36
N ASP A 98 0.73 10.20 -1.37
CA ASP A 98 2.01 9.48 -1.29
C ASP A 98 3.12 10.41 -1.80
N PRO A 99 4.04 10.86 -0.91
CA PRO A 99 4.20 10.58 0.53
C PRO A 99 3.16 11.27 1.43
N HIS A 100 3.02 10.75 2.68
CA HIS A 100 2.17 11.32 3.73
C HIS A 100 2.91 11.38 5.06
N LYS A 101 3.03 12.59 5.64
CA LYS A 101 3.65 12.80 6.97
C LYS A 101 2.58 12.82 8.04
N VAL A 102 2.77 12.06 9.10
CA VAL A 102 1.82 11.92 10.21
C VAL A 102 2.56 11.83 11.55
N GLN A 103 1.89 12.16 12.65
CA GLN A 103 2.40 11.92 14.01
C GLN A 103 1.96 10.54 14.49
N MET A 104 2.91 9.70 14.88
CA MET A 104 2.66 8.39 15.47
C MET A 104 3.61 8.18 16.65
N ASN A 105 3.10 7.70 17.77
CA ASN A 105 3.87 7.46 18.99
C ASN A 105 4.80 8.64 19.40
N GLY A 106 4.29 9.87 19.27
CA GLY A 106 5.01 11.09 19.66
C GLY A 106 6.10 11.55 18.67
N GLU A 107 6.31 10.87 17.55
CA GLU A 107 7.30 11.27 16.54
C GLU A 107 6.68 11.46 15.14
N PRO A 108 7.29 12.34 14.30
CA PRO A 108 6.88 12.47 12.91
C PRO A 108 7.35 11.25 12.10
N VAL A 109 6.39 10.57 11.47
CA VAL A 109 6.58 9.40 10.62
C VAL A 109 6.19 9.74 9.19
N LEU A 110 6.97 9.28 8.23
CA LEU A 110 6.64 9.35 6.81
C LEU A 110 6.07 8.02 6.34
N LEU A 111 4.89 8.06 5.76
CA LEU A 111 4.24 6.93 5.13
C LEU A 111 4.38 7.04 3.63
N MET A 112 4.76 5.93 2.98
CA MET A 112 4.84 5.82 1.52
C MET A 112 4.35 4.44 1.09
N HIS A 113 3.90 4.32 -0.17
CA HIS A 113 3.79 2.99 -0.74
C HIS A 113 5.18 2.38 -0.94
N GLY A 114 6.13 3.13 -1.50
CA GLY A 114 7.53 2.72 -1.63
C GLY A 114 8.02 2.59 -3.08
N ASP A 115 7.13 2.46 -4.04
CA ASP A 115 7.44 2.31 -5.47
C ASP A 115 8.26 3.49 -6.05
N SER A 116 8.09 4.68 -5.50
CA SER A 116 8.84 5.88 -5.90
C SER A 116 10.29 5.89 -5.40
N LEU A 117 10.63 5.04 -4.45
CA LEU A 117 11.99 4.90 -3.90
C LEU A 117 12.88 3.98 -4.76
N CYS A 118 12.30 3.19 -5.68
CA CYS A 118 13.01 2.26 -6.56
C CYS A 118 13.60 2.97 -7.79
N THR A 119 14.47 3.96 -7.58
CA THR A 119 14.93 4.87 -8.64
C THR A 119 15.88 4.22 -9.64
N LEU A 120 16.48 3.07 -9.33
CA LEU A 120 17.30 2.30 -10.25
C LEU A 120 16.47 1.61 -11.35
N ASP A 121 15.18 1.40 -11.13
CA ASP A 121 14.26 0.93 -12.18
C ASP A 121 13.78 2.10 -13.06
N VAL A 122 14.70 2.58 -13.90
CA VAL A 122 14.45 3.74 -14.78
C VAL A 122 13.23 3.51 -15.69
N GLY A 123 13.01 2.29 -16.15
CA GLY A 123 11.86 1.94 -16.99
C GLY A 123 10.54 2.09 -16.24
N TYR A 124 10.47 1.53 -15.05
CA TYR A 124 9.32 1.68 -14.17
C TYR A 124 9.09 3.15 -13.77
N MET A 125 10.14 3.87 -13.39
CA MET A 125 10.02 5.28 -12.98
C MET A 125 9.49 6.19 -14.10
N LYS A 126 9.84 5.94 -15.36
CA LYS A 126 9.25 6.64 -16.52
C LYS A 126 7.77 6.31 -16.69
N LEU A 127 7.40 5.02 -16.59
CA LEU A 127 6.00 4.57 -16.67
C LEU A 127 5.17 5.15 -15.52
N ARG A 128 5.68 5.09 -14.29
CA ARG A 128 5.04 5.66 -13.09
C ARG A 128 4.75 7.15 -13.26
N ARG A 129 5.75 7.92 -13.70
CA ARG A 129 5.60 9.37 -13.93
C ARG A 129 4.51 9.66 -14.96
N TRP A 130 4.42 8.85 -16.01
CA TRP A 130 3.38 9.00 -17.02
C TRP A 130 2.01 8.62 -16.48
N LEU A 131 1.86 7.46 -15.81
CA LEU A 131 0.59 6.98 -15.26
C LEU A 131 0.04 7.88 -14.14
N ARG A 132 0.92 8.46 -13.31
CA ARG A 132 0.55 9.34 -12.19
C ARG A 132 0.41 10.82 -12.59
N ASN A 133 0.66 11.17 -13.84
CA ASN A 133 0.43 12.52 -14.33
C ASN A 133 -1.07 12.85 -14.31
N PRO A 134 -1.50 14.03 -13.81
CA PRO A 134 -2.92 14.38 -13.72
C PRO A 134 -3.69 14.27 -15.04
N LEU A 135 -3.05 14.67 -16.17
CA LEU A 135 -3.68 14.56 -17.48
C LEU A 135 -3.84 13.10 -17.92
N SER A 136 -2.85 12.26 -17.67
CA SER A 136 -2.93 10.81 -17.97
C SER A 136 -4.02 10.16 -17.10
N LEU A 137 -4.11 10.52 -15.82
CA LEU A 137 -5.18 10.03 -14.92
C LEU A 137 -6.56 10.46 -15.40
N LEU A 138 -6.70 11.71 -15.86
CA LEU A 138 -7.96 12.19 -16.43
C LEU A 138 -8.35 11.38 -17.67
N ILE A 139 -7.40 11.15 -18.59
CA ILE A 139 -7.63 10.33 -19.78
C ILE A 139 -8.00 8.90 -19.39
N LEU A 140 -7.20 8.25 -18.54
CA LEU A 140 -7.44 6.87 -18.11
C LEU A 140 -8.82 6.68 -17.48
N ARG A 141 -9.25 7.60 -16.61
CA ARG A 141 -10.56 7.53 -15.96
C ARG A 141 -11.74 7.68 -16.92
N ASN A 142 -11.53 8.32 -18.08
CA ASN A 142 -12.56 8.53 -19.11
C ASN A 142 -12.52 7.49 -20.25
N LEU A 143 -11.54 6.58 -20.27
CA LEU A 143 -11.52 5.48 -21.24
C LEU A 143 -12.62 4.46 -20.92
N PRO A 144 -13.18 3.77 -21.95
CA PRO A 144 -14.09 2.66 -21.74
C PRO A 144 -13.48 1.57 -20.83
N LEU A 145 -14.29 0.96 -19.96
CA LEU A 145 -13.86 -0.08 -19.02
C LEU A 145 -13.10 -1.22 -19.71
N SER A 146 -13.60 -1.67 -20.87
CA SER A 146 -12.94 -2.75 -21.63
C SER A 146 -11.52 -2.38 -22.07
N THR A 147 -11.28 -1.11 -22.40
CA THR A 147 -9.95 -0.60 -22.77
C THR A 147 -9.05 -0.57 -21.54
N ARG A 148 -9.55 -0.06 -20.41
CA ARG A 148 -8.81 -0.05 -19.14
C ARG A 148 -8.45 -1.46 -18.66
N GLN A 149 -9.36 -2.42 -18.81
CA GLN A 149 -9.11 -3.85 -18.49
C GLN A 149 -8.00 -4.45 -19.35
N LYS A 150 -8.00 -4.16 -20.67
CA LYS A 150 -6.95 -4.63 -21.60
C LYS A 150 -5.60 -4.03 -21.23
N LEU A 151 -5.58 -2.71 -20.96
CA LEU A 151 -4.36 -2.00 -20.57
C LEU A 151 -3.80 -2.54 -19.24
N ALA A 152 -4.63 -2.70 -18.21
CA ALA A 152 -4.23 -3.24 -16.92
C ALA A 152 -3.64 -4.65 -17.05
N ARG A 153 -4.28 -5.54 -17.83
CA ARG A 153 -3.75 -6.88 -18.13
C ARG A 153 -2.39 -6.83 -18.82
N LYS A 154 -2.22 -5.96 -19.82
CA LYS A 154 -0.96 -5.79 -20.54
C LYS A 154 0.15 -5.33 -19.60
N LEU A 155 -0.06 -4.23 -18.86
CA LEU A 155 0.91 -3.69 -17.91
C LEU A 155 1.30 -4.70 -16.82
N ARG A 156 0.33 -5.48 -16.31
CA ARG A 156 0.59 -6.54 -15.33
C ARG A 156 1.49 -7.64 -15.88
N ASN A 157 1.22 -8.11 -17.10
CA ASN A 157 2.03 -9.16 -17.73
C ASN A 157 3.45 -8.68 -18.02
N GLU A 158 3.61 -7.46 -18.51
CA GLU A 158 4.91 -6.83 -18.75
C GLU A 158 5.69 -6.64 -17.43
N SER A 159 5.05 -6.13 -16.38
CA SER A 159 5.66 -5.96 -15.06
C SER A 159 6.16 -7.30 -14.49
N ARG A 160 5.33 -8.35 -14.51
CA ARG A 160 5.72 -9.69 -14.04
C ARG A 160 6.89 -10.28 -14.83
N ALA A 161 6.90 -10.11 -16.16
CA ALA A 161 7.99 -10.57 -17.01
C ALA A 161 9.29 -9.82 -16.71
N GLN A 162 9.21 -8.50 -16.56
CA GLN A 162 10.37 -7.67 -16.25
C GLN A 162 10.95 -7.91 -14.86
N THR A 163 10.10 -8.05 -13.83
CA THR A 163 10.54 -8.32 -12.46
C THR A 163 11.30 -9.64 -12.36
N ARG A 164 10.88 -10.68 -13.09
CA ARG A 164 11.58 -11.97 -13.14
C ARG A 164 12.98 -11.89 -13.78
N MET A 165 13.21 -10.90 -14.63
CA MET A 165 14.47 -10.73 -15.37
C MET A 165 15.42 -9.71 -14.73
N LYS A 166 14.95 -8.91 -13.80
CA LYS A 166 15.75 -7.87 -13.13
C LYS A 166 16.49 -8.44 -11.92
N ALA A 167 17.71 -7.95 -11.71
CA ALA A 167 18.44 -8.22 -10.47
C ALA A 167 17.68 -7.67 -9.25
N SER A 168 17.82 -8.33 -8.12
CA SER A 168 17.13 -7.98 -6.89
C SER A 168 17.32 -6.53 -6.46
N ASP A 169 18.48 -5.97 -6.73
CA ASP A 169 18.86 -4.61 -6.32
C ASP A 169 18.18 -3.52 -7.17
N ILE A 170 17.77 -3.86 -8.41
CA ILE A 170 17.07 -2.93 -9.31
C ILE A 170 15.61 -2.72 -8.87
N VAL A 171 15.01 -3.76 -8.27
CA VAL A 171 13.61 -3.73 -7.82
C VAL A 171 13.46 -3.35 -6.34
N ASP A 172 14.57 -3.14 -5.63
CA ASP A 172 14.57 -2.64 -4.26
C ASP A 172 14.65 -1.11 -4.22
N VAL A 173 14.40 -0.53 -3.06
CA VAL A 173 14.55 0.90 -2.85
C VAL A 173 16.01 1.33 -2.95
N THR A 174 16.26 2.49 -3.53
CA THR A 174 17.60 3.10 -3.61
C THR A 174 17.93 3.75 -2.26
N PRO A 175 18.99 3.33 -1.55
CA PRO A 175 19.31 3.83 -0.22
C PRO A 175 19.47 5.35 -0.15
N GLU A 176 20.11 5.94 -1.15
CA GLU A 176 20.33 7.40 -1.23
C GLU A 176 19.02 8.15 -1.39
N GLU A 177 18.04 7.59 -2.12
CA GLU A 177 16.73 8.18 -2.29
C GLU A 177 15.92 8.11 -0.99
N VAL A 178 16.03 7.01 -0.23
CA VAL A 178 15.43 6.89 1.10
C VAL A 178 15.93 8.01 2.03
N VAL A 179 17.27 8.18 2.12
CA VAL A 179 17.87 9.23 2.96
C VAL A 179 17.45 10.63 2.49
N ARG A 180 17.45 10.87 1.17
CA ARG A 180 17.04 12.15 0.58
C ARG A 180 15.60 12.52 0.95
N VAL A 181 14.68 11.59 0.76
CA VAL A 181 13.25 11.83 1.04
C VAL A 181 13.02 12.02 2.55
N MET A 182 13.61 11.20 3.40
CA MET A 182 13.49 11.36 4.85
C MET A 182 14.05 12.70 5.33
N ALA A 183 15.18 13.16 4.77
CA ALA A 183 15.76 14.48 5.07
C ALA A 183 14.85 15.62 4.61
N GLU A 184 14.28 15.52 3.40
CA GLU A 184 13.35 16.51 2.83
C GLU A 184 12.11 16.70 3.70
N TYR A 185 11.53 15.61 4.22
CA TYR A 185 10.35 15.67 5.09
C TYR A 185 10.68 15.91 6.56
N GLY A 186 11.98 15.93 6.93
CA GLY A 186 12.42 16.13 8.31
C GLY A 186 11.91 15.05 9.25
N VAL A 187 12.05 13.77 8.85
CA VAL A 187 11.60 12.61 9.62
C VAL A 187 12.75 11.65 9.89
N ARG A 188 12.64 10.88 10.98
CA ARG A 188 13.58 9.81 11.34
C ARG A 188 12.98 8.42 11.22
N THR A 189 11.69 8.32 10.94
CA THR A 189 11.00 7.06 10.70
C THR A 189 10.27 7.11 9.37
N LEU A 190 10.58 6.16 8.48
CA LEU A 190 9.89 5.90 7.22
C LEU A 190 9.25 4.52 7.28
N ILE A 191 7.96 4.43 6.92
CA ILE A 191 7.24 3.16 6.79
C ILE A 191 6.74 3.03 5.36
N HIS A 192 7.02 1.89 4.71
CA HIS A 192 6.56 1.63 3.35
C HIS A 192 6.36 0.13 3.08
N GLY A 193 5.67 -0.20 1.99
CA GLY A 193 5.47 -1.53 1.44
C GLY A 193 6.27 -1.79 0.16
N HIS A 194 5.60 -2.30 -0.87
CA HIS A 194 6.04 -2.47 -2.26
C HIS A 194 7.12 -3.52 -2.51
N THR A 195 8.17 -3.58 -1.70
CA THR A 195 9.31 -4.48 -1.96
C THR A 195 9.09 -5.90 -1.45
N HIS A 196 8.06 -6.14 -0.66
CA HIS A 196 7.69 -7.44 -0.07
C HIS A 196 8.85 -8.07 0.75
N ARG A 197 9.66 -7.22 1.42
CA ARG A 197 10.83 -7.65 2.21
C ARG A 197 10.74 -7.10 3.63
N PRO A 198 9.86 -7.66 4.46
CA PRO A 198 9.61 -7.13 5.79
C PRO A 198 10.90 -7.10 6.63
N ALA A 199 11.28 -5.90 7.05
CA ALA A 199 12.49 -5.66 7.82
C ALA A 199 12.47 -4.26 8.46
N VAL A 200 13.28 -4.08 9.48
CA VAL A 200 13.64 -2.77 10.02
C VAL A 200 15.10 -2.51 9.67
N HIS A 201 15.37 -1.41 8.97
CA HIS A 201 16.71 -0.98 8.59
C HIS A 201 17.07 0.27 9.38
N GLU A 202 18.20 0.22 10.08
CA GLU A 202 18.79 1.38 10.71
C GLU A 202 19.63 2.16 9.71
N LEU A 203 19.55 3.49 9.75
CA LEU A 203 20.27 4.38 8.85
C LEU A 203 20.55 5.72 9.54
N ILE A 204 21.33 6.58 8.89
CA ILE A 204 21.63 7.91 9.37
C ILE A 204 21.02 8.95 8.41
N VAL A 205 20.24 9.88 8.96
CA VAL A 205 19.65 11.01 8.22
C VAL A 205 20.08 12.30 8.91
N ASN A 206 20.76 13.19 8.18
CA ASN A 206 21.26 14.45 8.72
C ASN A 206 22.11 14.27 10.00
N GLY A 207 22.94 13.21 10.05
CA GLY A 207 23.79 12.89 11.21
C GLY A 207 23.06 12.32 12.43
N GLN A 208 21.79 12.01 12.31
CA GLN A 208 20.98 11.43 13.38
C GLN A 208 20.53 10.00 13.04
N ALA A 209 20.42 9.14 14.06
CA ALA A 209 19.88 7.81 13.92
C ALA A 209 18.42 7.87 13.43
N ALA A 210 18.13 7.05 12.42
CA ALA A 210 16.86 6.96 11.76
C ALA A 210 16.55 5.49 11.42
N ARG A 211 15.30 5.19 11.08
CA ARG A 211 14.87 3.83 10.71
C ARG A 211 13.92 3.84 9.52
N ARG A 212 14.02 2.80 8.72
CA ARG A 212 13.09 2.46 7.65
C ARG A 212 12.44 1.12 7.97
N ILE A 213 11.13 1.09 8.05
CA ILE A 213 10.33 -0.11 8.30
C ILE A 213 9.65 -0.50 6.99
N VAL A 214 9.94 -1.71 6.53
CA VAL A 214 9.35 -2.28 5.31
C VAL A 214 8.23 -3.22 5.72
N LEU A 215 7.01 -2.97 5.27
CA LEU A 215 5.87 -3.85 5.54
C LEU A 215 5.94 -5.11 4.68
N GLY A 216 5.50 -6.23 5.24
CA GLY A 216 5.37 -7.48 4.51
C GLY A 216 4.09 -7.55 3.69
N ASP A 217 4.14 -8.33 2.61
CA ASP A 217 3.00 -8.68 1.75
C ASP A 217 2.17 -9.83 2.34
N TRP A 218 0.97 -10.03 1.78
CA TRP A 218 0.04 -11.06 2.22
C TRP A 218 -0.02 -12.25 1.24
N ASP A 219 1.13 -12.81 0.84
CA ASP A 219 1.17 -13.95 -0.09
C ASP A 219 1.13 -15.31 0.62
N ARG A 220 2.08 -15.56 1.52
CA ARG A 220 2.18 -16.81 2.29
C ARG A 220 1.69 -16.67 3.72
N GLN A 221 1.78 -15.51 4.27
CA GLN A 221 1.37 -15.12 5.61
C GLN A 221 0.92 -13.67 5.59
N GLY A 222 0.03 -13.28 6.49
CA GLY A 222 -0.33 -11.88 6.67
C GLY A 222 0.74 -11.16 7.48
N TRP A 223 0.91 -9.86 7.23
CA TRP A 223 1.80 -8.99 7.99
C TRP A 223 1.06 -7.75 8.47
N ALA A 224 1.33 -7.35 9.69
CA ALA A 224 0.84 -6.08 10.22
C ALA A 224 1.90 -5.44 11.12
N LEU A 225 2.09 -4.14 10.96
CA LEU A 225 2.84 -3.32 11.90
C LEU A 225 1.85 -2.73 12.91
N GLN A 226 2.07 -3.00 14.18
CA GLN A 226 1.36 -2.41 15.31
C GLN A 226 2.21 -1.30 15.93
N ILE A 227 1.58 -0.17 16.18
CA ILE A 227 2.20 0.98 16.89
C ILE A 227 1.33 1.28 18.10
N ASP A 228 1.95 1.22 19.28
CA ASP A 228 1.35 1.52 20.58
C ASP A 228 2.40 2.07 21.56
N ASP A 229 2.10 2.07 22.83
CA ASP A 229 2.99 2.59 23.87
C ASP A 229 4.30 1.76 24.01
N GLU A 230 4.30 0.51 23.55
CA GLU A 230 5.50 -0.35 23.50
C GLU A 230 6.39 -0.06 22.27
N GLY A 231 5.88 0.70 21.29
CA GLY A 231 6.62 1.13 20.10
C GLY A 231 6.10 0.56 18.79
N PHE A 232 7.03 0.21 17.90
CA PHE A 232 6.74 -0.27 16.54
C PHE A 232 7.03 -1.77 16.47
N ASN A 233 6.00 -2.59 16.43
CA ASN A 233 6.12 -4.05 16.41
C ASN A 233 5.49 -4.62 15.13
N GLN A 234 6.31 -5.17 14.24
CA GLN A 234 5.86 -5.86 13.02
C GLN A 234 5.95 -7.37 13.22
N ALA A 235 4.84 -8.06 13.01
CA ALA A 235 4.79 -9.51 13.14
C ALA A 235 3.97 -10.16 12.02
N PRO A 236 4.38 -11.35 11.55
CA PRO A 236 3.56 -12.17 10.66
C PRO A 236 2.45 -12.85 11.44
N PHE A 237 1.42 -13.28 10.72
CA PHE A 237 0.36 -14.18 11.20
C PHE A 237 -0.10 -15.11 10.08
N GLU A 238 -0.65 -16.25 10.45
CA GLU A 238 -1.10 -17.23 9.48
C GLU A 238 -2.30 -16.73 8.67
N LEU A 239 -2.29 -16.99 7.35
CA LEU A 239 -3.48 -16.87 6.54
C LEU A 239 -4.42 -18.02 6.87
N THR A 240 -5.71 -17.75 6.92
CA THR A 240 -6.71 -18.77 7.23
C THR A 240 -6.69 -19.86 6.16
N PRO A 241 -6.57 -21.15 6.50
CA PRO A 241 -6.60 -22.23 5.53
C PRO A 241 -7.84 -22.19 4.63
N ALA A 242 -7.69 -22.72 3.42
CA ALA A 242 -8.74 -22.74 2.40
C ALA A 242 -9.91 -23.66 2.79
#